data_f04f081444e17c695f28824159163f81
#
_entry.id   f04f081444e17c695f28824159163f81
#
_cell.length_a   1.000
_cell.length_b   1.000
_cell.length_c   1.000
_cell.angle_alpha   90.00
_cell.angle_beta   90.00
_cell.angle_gamma   90.00
#
_symmetry.space_group_name_H-M   'P 1'
#
loop_
_entity.id
_entity.type
_entity.pdbx_description
1 polymer ?
#
loop_
_entity_poly.entity_id
_entity_poly.type
_entity_poly.pdbx_seq_one_letter_code
_entity_poly.pdbx_strand_id
1 'polypeptide(L)'
;VVEGADGNPRLVRHDHVNMGLAVDVDKGDGTRALIVPVLKQADSLNFAGFLAAYEELIRKVKNNKLTLDDYAGANITLTNPGTIGTVQSVPRLMPGQGVIVGVGTIDYPAEFEGSDRRNLSSLGISKVVTITSTYDHRIIQGAESGMFLKRVHELLLGEHGFYEDV
;
A
#
# COMPACT_ATOMS: atom_id res chain seq x y z
N VAL A 1 16.12 1.83 -10.96
CA VAL A 1 17.27 2.14 -11.83
C VAL A 1 18.52 1.56 -11.19
N VAL A 2 19.30 0.83 -11.94
CA VAL A 2 20.57 0.23 -11.54
C VAL A 2 21.70 0.80 -12.40
N GLU A 3 22.92 0.70 -11.90
CA GLU A 3 24.10 1.03 -12.69
C GLU A 3 24.49 -0.16 -13.55
N GLY A 4 24.63 0.05 -14.86
CA GLY A 4 25.13 -0.96 -15.79
C GLY A 4 26.65 -1.16 -15.65
N ALA A 5 27.17 -2.24 -16.22
CA ALA A 5 28.59 -2.53 -16.22
C ALA A 5 29.47 -1.46 -16.92
N ASP A 6 28.84 -0.62 -17.73
CA ASP A 6 29.42 0.52 -18.44
C ASP A 6 29.30 1.85 -17.66
N GLY A 7 28.83 1.81 -16.40
CA GLY A 7 28.58 2.99 -15.56
C GLY A 7 27.31 3.79 -15.94
N ASN A 8 26.55 3.36 -16.94
CA ASN A 8 25.35 4.05 -17.36
C ASN A 8 24.12 3.56 -16.59
N PRO A 9 23.12 4.44 -16.31
CA PRO A 9 21.90 4.04 -15.66
C PRO A 9 21.07 3.12 -16.56
N ARG A 10 20.56 2.05 -15.99
CA ARG A 10 19.67 1.08 -16.65
C ARG A 10 18.32 1.03 -15.94
N LEU A 11 17.25 1.06 -16.72
CA LEU A 11 15.91 0.78 -16.23
C LEU A 11 15.72 -0.74 -16.13
N VAL A 12 15.40 -1.23 -14.94
CA VAL A 12 14.97 -2.62 -14.73
C VAL A 12 13.45 -2.65 -14.79
N ARG A 13 12.91 -3.45 -15.69
CA ARG A 13 11.50 -3.82 -15.70
C ARG A 13 11.37 -5.19 -15.02
N HIS A 14 10.44 -5.27 -14.08
CA HIS A 14 10.07 -6.52 -13.43
C HIS A 14 8.89 -7.15 -14.17
N ASP A 15 8.89 -8.46 -14.31
CA ASP A 15 7.80 -9.18 -14.98
C ASP A 15 6.55 -9.27 -14.10
N HIS A 16 6.73 -9.18 -12.78
CA HIS A 16 5.67 -9.30 -11.79
C HIS A 16 5.69 -8.17 -10.76
N VAL A 17 4.53 -7.91 -10.19
CA VAL A 17 4.38 -7.02 -9.03
C VAL A 17 4.66 -7.80 -7.75
N ASN A 18 5.75 -7.46 -7.08
CA ASN A 18 6.09 -7.96 -5.75
C ASN A 18 5.78 -6.87 -4.74
N MET A 19 4.71 -7.04 -3.98
CA MET A 19 4.19 -6.02 -3.09
C MET A 19 4.72 -6.17 -1.67
N GLY A 20 5.55 -5.23 -1.23
CA GLY A 20 5.94 -5.08 0.17
C GLY A 20 4.75 -4.57 0.99
N LEU A 21 4.52 -5.18 2.14
CA LEU A 21 3.50 -4.78 3.09
C LEU A 21 4.17 -4.23 4.34
N ALA A 22 4.02 -2.94 4.60
CA ALA A 22 4.56 -2.33 5.80
C ALA A 22 3.72 -2.74 7.01
N VAL A 23 4.28 -3.57 7.88
CA VAL A 23 3.65 -4.09 9.09
C VAL A 23 4.38 -3.57 10.31
N ASP A 24 3.63 -2.91 11.19
CA ASP A 24 4.12 -2.47 12.49
C ASP A 24 3.94 -3.58 13.52
N VAL A 25 5.03 -3.99 14.13
CA VAL A 25 5.08 -5.09 15.09
C VAL A 25 5.44 -4.55 16.48
N ASP A 26 4.57 -4.82 17.44
CA ASP A 26 4.86 -4.59 18.85
C ASP A 26 5.75 -5.73 19.37
N LYS A 27 6.90 -5.38 19.95
CA LYS A 27 7.86 -6.35 20.49
C LYS A 27 7.54 -6.81 21.91
N GLY A 28 6.52 -6.25 22.55
CA GLY A 28 6.11 -6.60 23.91
C GLY A 28 6.99 -6.00 25.02
N ASP A 29 8.06 -5.30 24.67
CA ASP A 29 8.96 -4.58 25.59
C ASP A 29 8.71 -3.06 25.59
N GLY A 30 7.62 -2.62 24.99
CA GLY A 30 7.29 -1.21 24.77
C GLY A 30 7.96 -0.61 23.53
N THR A 31 8.75 -1.37 22.79
CA THR A 31 9.31 -0.95 21.49
C THR A 31 8.52 -1.52 20.33
N ARG A 32 8.58 -0.82 19.21
CA ARG A 32 7.93 -1.24 17.96
C ARG A 32 8.96 -1.40 16.84
N ALA A 33 8.68 -2.27 15.91
CA ALA A 33 9.50 -2.45 14.71
C ALA A 33 8.61 -2.41 13.47
N LEU A 34 9.07 -1.68 12.46
CA LEU A 34 8.49 -1.75 11.12
C LEU A 34 9.19 -2.84 10.33
N ILE A 35 8.44 -3.79 9.82
CA ILE A 35 8.92 -4.82 8.91
C ILE A 35 8.15 -4.73 7.60
N VAL A 36 8.78 -5.14 6.49
CA VAL A 36 8.17 -5.06 5.17
C VAL A 36 8.31 -6.40 4.45
N PRO A 37 7.53 -7.42 4.86
CA PRO A 37 7.47 -8.66 4.13
C PRO A 37 6.84 -8.48 2.75
N VAL A 38 7.13 -9.38 1.81
CA VAL A 38 6.81 -9.23 0.39
C VAL A 38 5.85 -10.31 -0.06
N LEU A 39 4.69 -9.90 -0.55
CA LEU A 39 3.77 -10.74 -1.29
C LEU A 39 4.23 -10.80 -2.74
N LYS A 40 4.75 -11.95 -3.15
CA LYS A 40 5.36 -12.13 -4.47
C LYS A 40 4.30 -12.40 -5.53
N GLN A 41 4.53 -11.88 -6.75
CA GLN A 41 3.68 -12.08 -7.92
C GLN A 41 2.19 -11.75 -7.64
N ALA A 42 1.96 -10.64 -6.93
CA ALA A 42 0.62 -10.22 -6.52
C ALA A 42 -0.33 -10.01 -7.71
N ASP A 43 0.21 -9.60 -8.86
CA ASP A 43 -0.50 -9.42 -10.13
C ASP A 43 -1.00 -10.72 -10.77
N SER A 44 -0.45 -11.87 -10.37
CA SER A 44 -0.83 -13.19 -10.90
C SER A 44 -1.98 -13.85 -10.11
N LEU A 45 -2.39 -13.24 -9.01
CA LEU A 45 -3.40 -13.78 -8.10
C LEU A 45 -4.78 -13.17 -8.39
N ASN A 46 -5.82 -13.99 -8.34
CA ASN A 46 -7.17 -13.48 -8.15
C ASN A 46 -7.37 -13.03 -6.70
N PHE A 47 -8.50 -12.39 -6.40
CA PHE A 47 -8.74 -11.83 -5.06
C PHE A 47 -8.65 -12.89 -3.95
N ALA A 48 -9.26 -14.05 -4.13
CA ALA A 48 -9.22 -15.13 -3.12
C ALA A 48 -7.78 -15.63 -2.87
N GLY A 49 -6.99 -15.80 -3.95
CA GLY A 49 -5.57 -16.16 -3.86
C GLY A 49 -4.73 -15.07 -3.19
N PHE A 50 -5.00 -13.81 -3.53
CA PHE A 50 -4.33 -12.66 -2.90
C PHE A 50 -4.63 -12.61 -1.40
N LEU A 51 -5.90 -12.75 -1.00
CA LEU A 51 -6.30 -12.74 0.41
C LEU A 51 -5.65 -13.87 1.19
N ALA A 52 -5.66 -15.09 0.65
CA ALA A 52 -5.00 -16.24 1.27
C ALA A 52 -3.49 -16.04 1.45
N ALA A 53 -2.81 -15.51 0.44
CA ALA A 53 -1.38 -15.21 0.50
C ALA A 53 -1.07 -14.08 1.51
N TYR A 54 -1.91 -13.05 1.57
CA TYR A 54 -1.82 -11.97 2.55
C TYR A 54 -1.98 -12.51 3.97
N GLU A 55 -3.03 -13.30 4.24
CA GLU A 55 -3.28 -13.88 5.57
C GLU A 55 -2.14 -14.78 6.04
N GLU A 56 -1.59 -15.60 5.12
CA GLU A 56 -0.43 -16.43 5.40
C GLU A 56 0.79 -15.60 5.78
N LEU A 57 1.06 -14.52 5.03
CA LEU A 57 2.16 -13.62 5.29
C LEU A 57 2.01 -12.95 6.67
N ILE A 58 0.81 -12.45 7.01
CA ILE A 58 0.52 -11.87 8.32
C ILE A 58 0.63 -12.92 9.44
N ARG A 59 0.22 -14.17 9.17
CA ARG A 59 0.40 -15.28 10.13
C ARG A 59 1.88 -15.56 10.40
N LYS A 60 2.74 -15.54 9.37
CA LYS A 60 4.20 -15.65 9.53
C LYS A 60 4.75 -14.52 10.39
N VAL A 61 4.31 -13.28 10.14
CA VAL A 61 4.69 -12.11 10.95
C VAL A 61 4.36 -12.33 12.42
N LYS A 62 3.09 -12.64 12.72
CA LYS A 62 2.61 -12.84 14.11
C LYS A 62 3.33 -13.97 14.85
N ASN A 63 3.76 -15.00 14.12
CA ASN A 63 4.46 -16.16 14.69
C ASN A 63 5.98 -16.04 14.64
N ASN A 64 6.51 -14.90 14.19
CA ASN A 64 7.95 -14.67 14.00
C ASN A 64 8.64 -15.75 13.13
N LYS A 65 7.96 -16.15 12.03
CA LYS A 65 8.39 -17.21 11.11
C LYS A 65 8.77 -16.69 9.73
N LEU A 66 9.06 -15.39 9.60
CA LEU A 66 9.56 -14.83 8.35
C LEU A 66 10.99 -15.28 8.08
N THR A 67 11.27 -15.59 6.83
CA THR A 67 12.60 -15.95 6.32
C THR A 67 13.21 -14.75 5.58
N LEU A 68 14.50 -14.81 5.26
CA LEU A 68 15.14 -13.76 4.46
C LEU A 68 14.49 -13.61 3.07
N ASP A 69 13.97 -14.69 2.50
CA ASP A 69 13.27 -14.66 1.22
C ASP A 69 11.95 -13.90 1.29
N ASP A 70 11.27 -13.92 2.42
CA ASP A 70 10.02 -13.18 2.62
C ASP A 70 10.23 -11.63 2.61
N TYR A 71 11.47 -11.15 2.68
CA TYR A 71 11.80 -9.71 2.61
C TYR A 71 12.37 -9.27 1.27
N ALA A 72 12.65 -10.20 0.36
CA ALA A 72 13.38 -9.92 -0.85
C ALA A 72 12.47 -9.58 -2.04
N GLY A 73 12.93 -8.65 -2.88
CA GLY A 73 12.40 -8.44 -4.23
C GLY A 73 11.18 -7.53 -4.33
N ALA A 74 10.81 -6.79 -3.29
CA ALA A 74 9.73 -5.79 -3.39
C ALA A 74 10.05 -4.72 -4.43
N ASN A 75 9.09 -4.43 -5.31
CA ASN A 75 9.20 -3.36 -6.31
C ASN A 75 8.12 -2.27 -6.14
N ILE A 76 7.11 -2.54 -5.33
CA ILE A 76 6.13 -1.59 -4.81
C ILE A 76 5.90 -1.88 -3.32
N THR A 77 5.55 -0.89 -2.53
CA THR A 77 5.16 -1.10 -1.12
C THR A 77 3.83 -0.42 -0.82
N LEU A 78 3.02 -1.08 0.00
CA LEU A 78 1.82 -0.53 0.61
C LEU A 78 2.06 -0.31 2.10
N THR A 79 1.77 0.90 2.59
CA THR A 79 1.80 1.23 4.02
C THR A 79 0.46 1.81 4.45
N ASN A 80 -0.07 1.35 5.58
CA ASN A 80 -1.36 1.81 6.10
C ASN A 80 -1.22 2.34 7.53
N PRO A 81 -0.75 3.59 7.71
CA PRO A 81 -0.74 4.25 9.00
C PRO A 81 -2.12 4.73 9.47
N GLY A 82 -3.14 4.62 8.62
CA GLY A 82 -4.52 4.98 8.96
C GLY A 82 -5.12 4.14 10.10
N THR A 83 -4.62 2.93 10.32
CA THR A 83 -5.05 2.06 11.43
C THR A 83 -4.77 2.65 12.81
N ILE A 84 -3.83 3.56 12.93
CA ILE A 84 -3.50 4.30 14.16
C ILE A 84 -3.96 5.77 14.12
N GLY A 85 -4.85 6.13 13.18
CA GLY A 85 -5.48 7.44 13.08
C GLY A 85 -4.72 8.46 12.22
N THR A 86 -3.67 8.08 11.51
CA THR A 86 -2.96 9.00 10.62
C THR A 86 -3.80 9.30 9.38
N VAL A 87 -4.16 10.56 9.17
CA VAL A 87 -5.01 10.99 8.03
C VAL A 87 -4.25 10.92 6.72
N GLN A 88 -3.00 11.36 6.71
CA GLN A 88 -2.15 11.39 5.53
C GLN A 88 -0.71 11.06 5.90
N SER A 89 -0.04 10.31 5.05
CA SER A 89 1.38 9.99 5.18
C SER A 89 2.09 10.24 3.85
N VAL A 90 3.34 10.69 3.93
CA VAL A 90 4.26 10.76 2.80
C VAL A 90 5.44 9.85 3.11
N PRO A 91 5.31 8.55 2.83
CA PRO A 91 6.33 7.59 3.18
C PRO A 91 7.59 7.78 2.34
N ARG A 92 8.74 7.42 2.89
CA ARG A 92 10.02 7.45 2.17
C ARG A 92 10.13 6.22 1.26
N LEU A 93 10.44 6.44 0.00
CA LEU A 93 10.68 5.36 -0.97
C LEU A 93 11.90 4.54 -0.55
N MET A 94 11.74 3.22 -0.57
CA MET A 94 12.83 2.30 -0.26
C MET A 94 13.73 2.08 -1.49
N PRO A 95 15.05 1.85 -1.30
CA PRO A 95 15.94 1.56 -2.41
C PRO A 95 15.46 0.38 -3.27
N GLY A 96 15.55 0.52 -4.59
CA GLY A 96 15.14 -0.51 -5.55
C GLY A 96 13.66 -0.54 -5.89
N GLN A 97 12.83 0.24 -5.21
CA GLN A 97 11.39 0.32 -5.47
C GLN A 97 11.04 1.52 -6.36
N GLY A 98 9.99 1.36 -7.17
CA GLY A 98 9.46 2.41 -8.03
C GLY A 98 8.47 3.33 -7.33
N VAL A 99 7.64 2.77 -6.45
CA VAL A 99 6.56 3.50 -5.78
C VAL A 99 6.25 2.91 -4.41
N ILE A 100 5.82 3.76 -3.49
CA ILE A 100 5.20 3.38 -2.22
C ILE A 100 3.87 4.10 -2.08
N VAL A 101 2.83 3.35 -1.74
CA VAL A 101 1.47 3.85 -1.56
C VAL A 101 1.16 3.93 -0.06
N GLY A 102 0.70 5.09 0.39
CA GLY A 102 0.26 5.33 1.75
C GLY A 102 -1.26 5.41 1.82
N VAL A 103 -1.87 4.70 2.78
CA VAL A 103 -3.31 4.74 3.04
C VAL A 103 -3.55 5.38 4.39
N GLY A 104 -4.31 6.47 4.40
CA GLY A 104 -4.71 7.18 5.61
C GLY A 104 -5.89 6.52 6.32
N THR A 105 -6.30 7.10 7.43
CA THR A 105 -7.49 6.66 8.17
C THR A 105 -8.76 6.85 7.34
N ILE A 106 -9.74 5.96 7.56
CA ILE A 106 -11.08 6.06 6.98
C ILE A 106 -11.98 6.72 8.03
N ASP A 107 -12.26 8.01 7.86
CA ASP A 107 -13.12 8.75 8.78
C ASP A 107 -13.88 9.86 8.05
N TYR A 108 -14.81 10.51 8.76
CA TYR A 108 -15.51 11.67 8.23
C TYR A 108 -14.53 12.82 7.96
N PRO A 109 -14.82 13.70 6.97
CA PRO A 109 -14.02 14.90 6.76
C PRO A 109 -13.93 15.76 8.04
N ALA A 110 -12.79 16.44 8.22
CA ALA A 110 -12.48 17.19 9.44
C ALA A 110 -13.53 18.26 9.79
N GLU A 111 -14.24 18.79 8.78
CA GLU A 111 -15.32 19.76 8.93
C GLU A 111 -16.51 19.21 9.71
N PHE A 112 -16.63 17.89 9.79
CA PHE A 112 -17.71 17.19 10.51
C PHE A 112 -17.23 16.52 11.80
N GLU A 113 -16.01 16.81 12.23
CA GLU A 113 -15.49 16.28 13.48
C GLU A 113 -16.37 16.73 14.67
N GLY A 114 -16.72 15.78 15.54
CA GLY A 114 -17.62 16.02 16.65
C GLY A 114 -19.12 16.03 16.32
N SER A 115 -19.51 15.91 15.05
CA SER A 115 -20.91 15.78 14.65
C SER A 115 -21.51 14.42 15.03
N ASP A 116 -22.82 14.40 15.29
CA ASP A 116 -23.54 13.14 15.52
C ASP A 116 -23.54 12.27 14.26
N ARG A 117 -23.05 11.04 14.37
CA ARG A 117 -22.91 10.10 13.23
C ARG A 117 -24.22 9.75 12.56
N ARG A 118 -25.35 9.77 13.30
CA ARG A 118 -26.68 9.50 12.73
C ARG A 118 -27.11 10.65 11.83
N ASN A 119 -26.82 11.89 12.24
CA ASN A 119 -27.09 13.06 11.42
C ASN A 119 -26.24 13.06 10.15
N LEU A 120 -24.96 12.72 10.23
CA LEU A 120 -24.09 12.61 9.07
C LEU A 120 -24.61 11.56 8.08
N SER A 121 -25.00 10.39 8.56
CA SER A 121 -25.59 9.35 7.74
C SER A 121 -26.90 9.79 7.09
N SER A 122 -27.78 10.49 7.81
CA SER A 122 -29.06 10.98 7.27
C SER A 122 -28.87 12.05 6.19
N LEU A 123 -27.76 12.79 6.25
CA LEU A 123 -27.36 13.78 5.25
C LEU A 123 -26.59 13.16 4.05
N GLY A 124 -26.37 11.84 4.08
CA GLY A 124 -25.61 11.15 3.04
C GLY A 124 -24.12 11.47 3.04
N ILE A 125 -23.57 11.97 4.15
CA ILE A 125 -22.14 12.27 4.28
C ILE A 125 -21.39 10.98 4.52
N SER A 126 -20.48 10.64 3.60
CA SER A 126 -19.67 9.43 3.63
C SER A 126 -18.31 9.68 4.28
N LYS A 127 -17.71 8.59 4.79
CA LYS A 127 -16.31 8.61 5.19
C LYS A 127 -15.40 8.75 3.96
N VAL A 128 -14.25 9.34 4.17
CA VAL A 128 -13.21 9.53 3.16
C VAL A 128 -11.91 8.88 3.61
N VAL A 129 -11.05 8.57 2.65
CA VAL A 129 -9.69 8.10 2.89
C VAL A 129 -8.73 8.86 1.97
N THR A 130 -7.59 9.26 2.50
CA THR A 130 -6.52 9.83 1.69
C THR A 130 -5.55 8.74 1.29
N ILE A 131 -5.32 8.60 -0.01
CA ILE A 131 -4.32 7.70 -0.57
C ILE A 131 -3.24 8.53 -1.24
N THR A 132 -1.99 8.28 -0.89
CA THR A 132 -0.82 8.99 -1.39
C THR A 132 0.11 8.04 -2.12
N SER A 133 0.89 8.55 -3.07
CA SER A 133 1.99 7.82 -3.68
C SER A 133 3.28 8.65 -3.60
N THR A 134 4.36 8.01 -3.17
CA THR A 134 5.73 8.52 -3.33
C THR A 134 6.43 7.63 -4.34
N TYR A 135 7.09 8.22 -5.33
CA TYR A 135 7.64 7.49 -6.45
C TYR A 135 9.00 8.01 -6.89
N ASP A 136 9.77 7.16 -7.59
CA ASP A 136 11.04 7.54 -8.19
C ASP A 136 10.78 8.32 -9.48
N HIS A 137 10.99 9.65 -9.43
CA HIS A 137 10.71 10.54 -10.55
C HIS A 137 11.63 10.31 -11.77
N ARG A 138 12.67 9.49 -11.63
CA ARG A 138 13.52 9.07 -12.76
C ARG A 138 12.80 8.09 -13.70
N ILE A 139 11.76 7.37 -13.18
CA ILE A 139 11.06 6.32 -13.90
C ILE A 139 9.55 6.53 -13.98
N ILE A 140 8.97 7.34 -13.11
CA ILE A 140 7.52 7.63 -13.04
C ILE A 140 7.32 9.14 -13.11
N GLN A 141 6.48 9.59 -14.04
CA GLN A 141 6.13 11.01 -14.15
C GLN A 141 4.90 11.33 -13.28
N GLY A 142 4.74 12.62 -12.93
CA GLY A 142 3.62 13.07 -12.10
C GLY A 142 2.25 12.70 -12.66
N ALA A 143 2.08 12.80 -13.99
CA ALA A 143 0.85 12.41 -14.67
C ALA A 143 0.55 10.90 -14.53
N GLU A 144 1.57 10.05 -14.63
CA GLU A 144 1.42 8.59 -14.47
C GLU A 144 1.00 8.23 -13.04
N SER A 145 1.64 8.84 -12.04
CA SER A 145 1.24 8.69 -10.64
C SER A 145 -0.18 9.17 -10.39
N GLY A 146 -0.57 10.31 -10.97
CA GLY A 146 -1.93 10.83 -10.88
C GLY A 146 -2.97 9.90 -11.52
N MET A 147 -2.68 9.37 -12.71
CA MET A 147 -3.54 8.39 -13.38
C MET A 147 -3.66 7.08 -12.61
N PHE A 148 -2.57 6.61 -12.01
CA PHE A 148 -2.60 5.43 -11.14
C PHE A 148 -3.53 5.63 -9.94
N LEU A 149 -3.40 6.74 -9.21
CA LEU A 149 -4.27 7.03 -8.05
C LEU A 149 -5.73 7.22 -8.48
N LYS A 150 -5.97 7.87 -9.64
CA LYS A 150 -7.31 7.99 -10.21
C LYS A 150 -7.90 6.61 -10.48
N ARG A 151 -7.14 5.69 -11.07
CA ARG A 151 -7.61 4.32 -11.33
C ARG A 151 -7.94 3.56 -10.05
N VAL A 152 -7.11 3.69 -9.01
CA VAL A 152 -7.38 3.12 -7.69
C VAL A 152 -8.69 3.68 -7.12
N HIS A 153 -8.90 5.00 -7.23
CA HIS A 153 -10.13 5.66 -6.78
C HIS A 153 -11.37 5.11 -7.50
N GLU A 154 -11.34 5.02 -8.83
CA GLU A 154 -12.43 4.49 -9.65
C GLU A 154 -12.81 3.05 -9.24
N LEU A 155 -11.79 2.18 -9.06
CA LEU A 155 -12.00 0.80 -8.60
C LEU A 155 -12.63 0.74 -7.21
N LEU A 156 -12.16 1.55 -6.27
CA LEU A 156 -12.71 1.61 -4.91
C LEU A 156 -14.17 2.12 -4.88
N LEU A 157 -14.58 2.92 -5.87
CA LEU A 157 -15.98 3.32 -6.06
C LEU A 157 -16.84 2.26 -6.74
N GLY A 158 -16.26 1.13 -7.13
CA GLY A 158 -16.97 0.03 -7.80
C GLY A 158 -17.07 0.18 -9.31
N GLU A 159 -16.33 1.12 -9.90
CA GLU A 159 -16.28 1.25 -11.36
C GLU A 159 -15.58 0.03 -11.99
N HIS A 160 -15.85 -0.19 -13.26
CA HIS A 160 -15.28 -1.28 -14.06
C HIS A 160 -15.65 -2.70 -13.57
N GLY A 161 -16.74 -2.86 -12.85
CA GLY A 161 -17.19 -4.16 -12.33
C GLY A 161 -16.28 -4.72 -11.22
N PHE A 162 -15.45 -3.90 -10.59
CA PHE A 162 -14.41 -4.36 -9.66
C PHE A 162 -14.94 -5.28 -8.54
N TYR A 163 -16.10 -4.98 -7.99
CA TYR A 163 -16.71 -5.80 -6.91
C TYR A 163 -17.46 -7.03 -7.42
N GLU A 164 -17.59 -7.22 -8.72
CA GLU A 164 -18.17 -8.43 -9.31
C GLU A 164 -17.15 -9.59 -9.32
N ASP A 165 -15.84 -9.24 -9.26
CA ASP A 165 -14.72 -10.17 -9.29
C ASP A 165 -14.09 -10.42 -7.90
N VAL A 166 -14.66 -9.84 -6.81
CA VAL A 166 -14.12 -9.85 -5.44
C VAL A 166 -14.89 -10.78 -4.52
#